data_e805d2db3dffb94bfb5a5888733b81da
#
_entry.id   e805d2db3dffb94bfb5a5888733b81da
#
_cell.length_a   1.000
_cell.length_b   1.000
_cell.length_c   1.000
_cell.angle_alpha   90.00
_cell.angle_beta   90.00
_cell.angle_gamma   90.00
#
_symmetry.space_group_name_H-M   'P 1'
#
loop_
_entity.id
_entity.type
_entity.pdbx_description
1 polymer ?
#
loop_
_entity_poly.entity_id
_entity_poly.type
_entity_poly.pdbx_seq_one_letter_code
_entity_poly.pdbx_strand_id
1 'polypeptide(L)'
;MTDCIRNDRIFNWRGLRISCARPEKIKFFILVRRCNMPTFNQLVRKGRESVEKKSTAPALLKGWNSLKREAINQNSPQKRGVCTAIRTQTPKKPNSALRKVARVRLSNRIEATAYIPGIGHNLQEHSVVLIRGGRVKDLPGVRYHIIRGTLDAQGVANRMQSRSKYGAKRPKKK
;
A
#
# COMPACT_ATOMS: atom_id res chain seq x y z
N MET A 1 53.80 -17.17 -13.59
CA MET A 1 53.47 -18.59 -13.68
C MET A 1 52.24 -18.78 -12.85
N THR A 2 51.05 -18.86 -13.33
CA THR A 2 50.36 -19.82 -14.10
C THR A 2 49.02 -19.24 -14.59
N ASP A 3 48.79 -19.23 -15.78
CA ASP A 3 47.72 -19.54 -16.68
C ASP A 3 46.28 -19.26 -16.29
N CYS A 4 45.78 -18.22 -16.92
CA CYS A 4 44.36 -17.89 -17.04
C CYS A 4 43.78 -18.70 -18.19
N ILE A 5 42.98 -19.70 -17.92
CA ILE A 5 42.29 -20.53 -18.90
C ILE A 5 41.09 -19.75 -19.47
N ARG A 6 41.17 -19.46 -20.77
CA ARG A 6 40.05 -18.99 -21.62
C ARG A 6 38.97 -20.06 -21.70
N ASN A 7 37.73 -19.65 -21.56
CA ASN A 7 36.61 -20.40 -22.09
C ASN A 7 35.68 -19.46 -22.86
N ASP A 8 36.04 -19.31 -24.14
CA ASP A 8 35.18 -18.71 -25.15
C ASP A 8 34.08 -19.71 -25.52
N ARG A 9 32.84 -19.47 -25.17
CA ARG A 9 31.68 -20.08 -25.85
C ARG A 9 30.92 -19.00 -26.58
N ILE A 10 31.20 -18.94 -27.90
CA ILE A 10 30.47 -18.15 -28.87
C ILE A 10 29.09 -18.78 -29.06
N PHE A 11 28.03 -18.11 -28.62
CA PHE A 11 26.69 -18.40 -29.08
C PHE A 11 26.34 -17.48 -30.25
N ASN A 12 26.35 -18.04 -31.44
CA ASN A 12 25.98 -17.38 -32.66
C ASN A 12 24.47 -17.46 -32.87
N TRP A 13 23.75 -16.35 -32.69
CA TRP A 13 22.39 -16.18 -33.16
C TRP A 13 22.28 -14.92 -34.02
N ARG A 14 22.23 -15.17 -35.35
CA ARG A 14 21.84 -14.22 -36.41
C ARG A 14 22.42 -12.79 -36.34
N GLY A 15 23.65 -12.63 -36.78
CA GLY A 15 24.06 -11.43 -37.56
C GLY A 15 24.11 -10.06 -36.87
N LEU A 16 23.92 -9.93 -35.57
CA LEU A 16 24.08 -8.67 -34.86
C LEU A 16 25.40 -8.68 -34.10
N ARG A 17 26.40 -8.00 -34.65
CA ARG A 17 27.65 -7.66 -33.93
C ARG A 17 27.26 -6.72 -32.78
N ILE A 18 27.06 -7.25 -31.61
CA ILE A 18 27.02 -6.44 -30.38
C ILE A 18 28.46 -6.14 -30.02
N SER A 19 28.92 -4.95 -30.34
CA SER A 19 30.16 -4.40 -29.85
C SER A 19 30.13 -4.42 -28.32
N CYS A 20 31.02 -5.22 -27.74
CA CYS A 20 31.25 -5.29 -26.30
C CYS A 20 31.92 -3.97 -25.86
N ALA A 21 31.15 -2.93 -25.68
CA ALA A 21 31.60 -1.72 -25.02
C ALA A 21 31.94 -2.08 -23.56
N ARG A 22 33.20 -1.88 -23.18
CA ARG A 22 33.69 -2.07 -21.82
C ARG A 22 32.73 -1.36 -20.85
N PRO A 23 32.33 -1.99 -19.73
CA PRO A 23 31.57 -1.28 -18.72
C PRO A 23 32.48 -0.16 -18.18
N GLU A 24 32.19 1.05 -18.58
CA GLU A 24 32.73 2.23 -17.91
C GLU A 24 32.44 2.08 -16.43
N LYS A 25 33.48 2.16 -15.61
CA LYS A 25 33.41 2.18 -14.17
C LYS A 25 32.40 3.24 -13.78
N ILE A 26 31.17 2.81 -13.44
CA ILE A 26 30.19 3.65 -12.78
C ILE A 26 30.86 4.06 -11.47
N LYS A 27 31.48 5.24 -11.47
CA LYS A 27 31.90 5.91 -10.27
C LYS A 27 30.63 6.13 -9.48
N PHE A 28 30.38 5.27 -8.52
CA PHE A 28 29.37 5.45 -7.51
C PHE A 28 29.78 6.70 -6.71
N PHE A 29 29.40 7.85 -7.25
CA PHE A 29 29.56 9.11 -6.58
C PHE A 29 28.56 9.09 -5.44
N ILE A 30 28.97 8.55 -4.29
CA ILE A 30 28.25 8.74 -3.04
C ILE A 30 28.25 10.24 -2.82
N LEU A 31 27.19 10.90 -3.29
CA LEU A 31 26.90 12.29 -2.99
C LEU A 31 26.58 12.33 -1.49
N VAL A 32 27.63 12.37 -0.67
CA VAL A 32 27.48 12.76 0.74
C VAL A 32 26.87 14.16 0.68
N ARG A 33 25.56 14.24 0.77
CA ARG A 33 24.85 15.50 0.98
C ARG A 33 25.34 16.02 2.33
N ARG A 34 26.41 16.84 2.28
CA ARG A 34 26.75 17.66 3.42
C ARG A 34 25.49 18.43 3.77
N CYS A 35 24.96 18.22 4.94
CA CYS A 35 23.87 19.02 5.49
C CYS A 35 24.42 20.43 5.72
N ASN A 36 24.63 21.18 4.64
CA ASN A 36 24.98 22.60 4.73
C ASN A 36 23.73 23.29 5.25
N MET A 37 23.80 23.75 6.49
CA MET A 37 22.78 24.64 7.03
C MET A 37 22.77 25.88 6.14
N PRO A 38 21.65 26.19 5.46
CA PRO A 38 21.59 27.35 4.59
C PRO A 38 21.70 28.63 5.44
N THR A 39 22.45 29.61 4.95
CA THR A 39 22.55 30.90 5.61
C THR A 39 21.20 31.64 5.53
N PHE A 40 20.97 32.59 6.43
CA PHE A 40 19.76 33.39 6.47
C PHE A 40 19.44 34.05 5.10
N ASN A 41 20.45 34.63 4.45
CA ASN A 41 20.29 35.23 3.13
C ASN A 41 19.91 34.23 2.04
N GLN A 42 20.41 33.00 2.09
CA GLN A 42 20.00 31.92 1.18
C GLN A 42 18.53 31.54 1.37
N LEU A 43 18.06 31.47 2.63
CA LEU A 43 16.65 31.20 2.94
C LEU A 43 15.72 32.33 2.50
N VAL A 44 16.14 33.58 2.62
CA VAL A 44 15.36 34.73 2.13
C VAL A 44 15.22 34.71 0.60
N ARG A 45 16.28 34.34 -0.13
CA ARG A 45 16.26 34.30 -1.60
C ARG A 45 15.48 33.13 -2.18
N LYS A 46 15.67 31.90 -1.64
CA LYS A 46 15.08 30.68 -2.18
C LYS A 46 13.90 30.17 -1.39
N GLY A 47 13.77 30.56 -0.12
CA GLY A 47 12.79 30.00 0.79
C GLY A 47 13.06 28.51 1.11
N ARG A 48 12.13 27.89 1.83
CA ARG A 48 12.09 26.44 2.05
C ARG A 48 10.97 25.85 1.21
N GLU A 49 11.29 24.87 0.38
CA GLU A 49 10.28 24.12 -0.32
C GLU A 49 9.61 23.15 0.65
N SER A 50 8.28 23.15 0.67
CA SER A 50 7.53 22.17 1.45
C SER A 50 7.69 20.77 0.84
N VAL A 51 7.97 19.79 1.68
CA VAL A 51 8.07 18.40 1.22
C VAL A 51 6.70 17.94 0.76
N GLU A 52 6.61 17.42 -0.46
CA GLU A 52 5.38 16.87 -1.03
C GLU A 52 4.91 15.66 -0.19
N LYS A 53 3.68 15.71 0.31
CA LYS A 53 3.10 14.66 1.14
C LYS A 53 2.69 13.48 0.25
N LYS A 54 3.38 12.36 0.39
CA LYS A 54 2.99 11.11 -0.27
C LYS A 54 1.79 10.47 0.44
N SER A 55 0.87 9.90 -0.35
CA SER A 55 -0.28 9.19 0.21
C SER A 55 0.14 7.99 1.08
N THR A 56 -0.53 7.82 2.21
CA THR A 56 -0.31 6.68 3.12
C THR A 56 -1.02 5.41 2.66
N ALA A 57 -1.89 5.49 1.65
CA ALA A 57 -2.69 4.39 1.14
C ALA A 57 -2.36 4.07 -0.35
N PRO A 58 -1.18 3.49 -0.66
CA PRO A 58 -0.71 3.31 -2.03
C PRO A 58 -1.61 2.41 -2.89
N ALA A 59 -2.33 1.45 -2.30
CA ALA A 59 -3.24 0.58 -3.05
C ALA A 59 -4.47 1.30 -3.63
N LEU A 60 -4.81 2.49 -3.12
CA LEU A 60 -5.92 3.29 -3.62
C LEU A 60 -5.52 4.25 -4.76
N LEU A 61 -4.21 4.44 -4.97
CA LEU A 61 -3.68 5.33 -6.01
C LEU A 61 -3.60 4.67 -7.39
N LYS A 62 -3.61 3.33 -7.43
CA LYS A 62 -3.43 2.57 -8.67
C LYS A 62 -4.75 1.94 -9.11
N GLY A 63 -5.12 2.16 -10.37
CA GLY A 63 -6.17 1.43 -11.08
C GLY A 63 -5.56 0.29 -11.91
N TRP A 64 -6.42 -0.48 -12.58
CA TRP A 64 -6.05 -1.53 -13.51
C TRP A 64 -6.84 -1.38 -14.81
N ASN A 65 -6.14 -1.24 -15.92
CA ASN A 65 -6.75 -1.26 -17.24
C ASN A 65 -6.76 -2.72 -17.75
N SER A 66 -7.95 -3.28 -17.89
CA SER A 66 -8.12 -4.67 -18.34
C SER A 66 -7.79 -4.88 -19.82
N LEU A 67 -8.01 -3.86 -20.66
CA LEU A 67 -7.73 -3.93 -22.09
C LEU A 67 -6.22 -3.96 -22.36
N LYS A 68 -5.50 -2.97 -21.81
CA LYS A 68 -4.05 -2.88 -21.99
C LYS A 68 -3.25 -3.75 -21.00
N ARG A 69 -3.93 -4.37 -20.00
CA ARG A 69 -3.33 -5.19 -18.94
C ARG A 69 -2.22 -4.48 -18.16
N GLU A 70 -2.33 -3.19 -17.99
CA GLU A 70 -1.36 -2.34 -17.29
C GLU A 70 -1.96 -1.62 -16.08
N ALA A 71 -1.10 -1.22 -15.13
CA ALA A 71 -1.52 -0.42 -13.99
C ALA A 71 -1.58 1.06 -14.39
N ILE A 72 -2.66 1.73 -14.02
CA ILE A 72 -2.90 3.15 -14.28
C ILE A 72 -2.86 3.91 -12.96
N ASN A 73 -2.34 5.13 -12.97
CA ASN A 73 -2.44 6.03 -11.83
C ASN A 73 -3.87 6.61 -11.77
N GLN A 74 -4.66 6.08 -10.86
CA GLN A 74 -6.05 6.48 -10.65
C GLN A 74 -6.33 6.61 -9.16
N ASN A 75 -6.44 7.83 -8.69
CA ASN A 75 -6.79 8.11 -7.30
C ASN A 75 -8.26 7.78 -7.06
N SER A 76 -8.54 6.96 -6.07
CA SER A 76 -9.90 6.67 -5.63
C SER A 76 -9.97 6.63 -4.11
N PRO A 77 -11.01 7.24 -3.49
CA PRO A 77 -11.13 7.26 -2.04
C PRO A 77 -11.42 5.89 -1.44
N GLN A 78 -12.04 5.01 -2.22
CA GLN A 78 -12.47 3.69 -1.81
C GLN A 78 -12.30 2.71 -2.98
N LYS A 79 -12.09 1.43 -2.67
CA LYS A 79 -12.07 0.36 -3.68
C LYS A 79 -12.75 -0.88 -3.15
N ARG A 80 -13.45 -1.57 -4.05
CA ARG A 80 -14.04 -2.88 -3.80
C ARG A 80 -12.96 -3.96 -3.84
N GLY A 81 -13.10 -4.95 -2.98
CA GLY A 81 -12.24 -6.12 -2.96
C GLY A 81 -12.94 -7.34 -2.42
N VAL A 82 -12.28 -8.48 -2.50
CA VAL A 82 -12.73 -9.77 -2.00
C VAL A 82 -11.82 -10.21 -0.86
N CYS A 83 -12.39 -10.66 0.24
CA CYS A 83 -11.62 -11.19 1.37
C CYS A 83 -10.99 -12.52 0.99
N THR A 84 -9.66 -12.64 1.11
CA THR A 84 -8.92 -13.88 0.88
C THR A 84 -8.67 -14.65 2.17
N ALA A 85 -8.50 -13.95 3.28
CA ALA A 85 -8.32 -14.56 4.60
C ALA A 85 -8.74 -13.59 5.70
N ILE A 86 -9.28 -14.11 6.79
CA ILE A 86 -9.62 -13.33 7.99
C ILE A 86 -8.79 -13.86 9.14
N ARG A 87 -8.12 -12.95 9.85
CA ARG A 87 -7.20 -13.29 10.93
C ARG A 87 -7.36 -12.33 12.09
N THR A 88 -6.80 -12.71 13.22
CA THR A 88 -6.61 -11.81 14.36
C THR A 88 -5.14 -11.43 14.46
N GLN A 89 -4.88 -10.20 14.85
CA GLN A 89 -3.53 -9.68 15.01
C GLN A 89 -3.39 -9.00 16.37
N THR A 90 -2.28 -9.28 17.07
CA THR A 90 -1.94 -8.61 18.31
C THR A 90 -1.40 -7.22 18.04
N PRO A 91 -1.78 -6.22 18.85
CA PRO A 91 -1.27 -4.86 18.70
C PRO A 91 0.17 -4.72 19.19
N LYS A 92 0.75 -3.57 18.96
CA LYS A 92 2.05 -3.19 19.54
C LYS A 92 1.93 -2.94 21.04
N LYS A 93 3.01 -3.20 21.78
CA LYS A 93 3.15 -2.75 23.17
C LYS A 93 2.93 -1.21 23.23
N PRO A 94 2.25 -0.65 24.23
CA PRO A 94 1.80 -1.28 25.47
C PRO A 94 0.41 -1.95 25.40
N ASN A 95 -0.28 -1.93 24.26
CA ASN A 95 -1.63 -2.45 24.13
C ASN A 95 -1.67 -3.98 23.99
N SER A 96 -2.75 -4.58 24.48
CA SER A 96 -3.02 -6.02 24.35
C SER A 96 -4.49 -6.21 23.94
N ALA A 97 -4.71 -6.93 22.84
CA ALA A 97 -6.04 -7.30 22.34
C ALA A 97 -5.90 -8.28 21.16
N LEU A 98 -6.99 -8.83 20.69
CA LEU A 98 -7.09 -9.58 19.43
C LEU A 98 -7.83 -8.74 18.41
N ARG A 99 -7.10 -7.97 17.61
CA ARG A 99 -7.66 -7.11 16.57
C ARG A 99 -8.01 -7.93 15.32
N LYS A 100 -9.24 -7.77 14.82
CA LYS A 100 -9.71 -8.46 13.62
C LYS A 100 -9.22 -7.75 12.38
N VAL A 101 -8.53 -8.47 11.51
CA VAL A 101 -8.01 -7.97 10.24
C VAL A 101 -8.40 -8.93 9.12
N ALA A 102 -8.66 -8.38 7.94
CA ALA A 102 -8.91 -9.17 6.75
C ALA A 102 -7.84 -8.87 5.70
N ARG A 103 -7.37 -9.89 5.02
CA ARG A 103 -6.58 -9.76 3.82
C ARG A 103 -7.54 -9.66 2.65
N VAL A 104 -7.47 -8.58 1.88
CA VAL A 104 -8.43 -8.26 0.82
C VAL A 104 -7.69 -8.09 -0.50
N ARG A 105 -8.12 -8.82 -1.52
CA ARG A 105 -7.68 -8.63 -2.89
C ARG A 105 -8.58 -7.60 -3.58
N LEU A 106 -8.01 -6.47 -3.96
CA LEU A 106 -8.74 -5.37 -4.55
C LEU A 106 -9.01 -5.57 -6.04
N SER A 107 -9.91 -4.76 -6.59
CA SER A 107 -10.22 -4.73 -8.02
C SER A 107 -9.01 -4.42 -8.92
N ASN A 108 -7.99 -3.74 -8.40
CA ASN A 108 -6.72 -3.49 -9.07
C ASN A 108 -5.68 -4.62 -8.90
N ARG A 109 -6.10 -5.80 -8.44
CA ARG A 109 -5.28 -7.00 -8.20
C ARG A 109 -4.23 -6.86 -7.07
N ILE A 110 -4.20 -5.74 -6.36
CA ILE A 110 -3.31 -5.54 -5.21
C ILE A 110 -3.96 -6.16 -3.98
N GLU A 111 -3.17 -6.89 -3.19
CA GLU A 111 -3.60 -7.39 -1.89
C GLU A 111 -3.26 -6.38 -0.80
N ALA A 112 -4.22 -6.14 0.09
CA ALA A 112 -4.08 -5.21 1.19
C ALA A 112 -4.67 -5.79 2.48
N THR A 113 -3.99 -5.56 3.60
CA THR A 113 -4.53 -5.91 4.92
C THR A 113 -5.35 -4.74 5.44
N ALA A 114 -6.63 -5.01 5.72
CA ALA A 114 -7.60 -4.02 6.20
C ALA A 114 -8.12 -4.40 7.59
N TYR A 115 -8.31 -3.39 8.43
CA TYR A 115 -8.88 -3.55 9.77
C TYR A 115 -10.41 -3.60 9.69
N ILE A 116 -11.01 -4.49 10.46
CA ILE A 116 -12.47 -4.61 10.61
C ILE A 116 -12.87 -3.83 11.86
N PRO A 117 -13.49 -2.63 11.73
CA PRO A 117 -13.87 -1.82 12.88
C PRO A 117 -15.15 -2.34 13.54
N GLY A 118 -15.28 -2.10 14.85
CA GLY A 118 -16.47 -2.45 15.61
C GLY A 118 -16.37 -3.80 16.32
N ILE A 119 -17.45 -4.12 17.03
CA ILE A 119 -17.58 -5.36 17.80
C ILE A 119 -18.27 -6.41 16.92
N GLY A 120 -17.64 -7.57 16.78
CA GLY A 120 -18.16 -8.66 15.96
C GLY A 120 -18.16 -8.35 14.46
N HIS A 121 -18.18 -9.38 13.64
CA HIS A 121 -18.31 -9.29 12.19
C HIS A 121 -18.91 -10.59 11.63
N ASN A 122 -19.51 -10.49 10.44
CA ASN A 122 -20.06 -11.61 9.69
C ASN A 122 -19.23 -11.99 8.46
N LEU A 123 -18.05 -11.37 8.29
CA LEU A 123 -17.21 -11.58 7.13
C LEU A 123 -16.59 -12.97 7.16
N GLN A 124 -16.55 -13.59 6.00
CA GLN A 124 -15.92 -14.89 5.73
C GLN A 124 -14.97 -14.76 4.53
N GLU A 125 -14.29 -15.83 4.19
CA GLU A 125 -13.55 -15.89 2.93
C GLU A 125 -14.51 -15.68 1.77
N HIS A 126 -14.02 -15.04 0.70
CA HIS A 126 -14.77 -14.65 -0.49
C HIS A 126 -15.85 -13.57 -0.31
N SER A 127 -16.05 -13.05 0.90
CA SER A 127 -16.95 -11.89 1.11
C SER A 127 -16.45 -10.66 0.33
N VAL A 128 -17.37 -9.99 -0.33
CA VAL A 128 -17.09 -8.74 -1.06
C VAL A 128 -17.17 -7.57 -0.10
N VAL A 129 -16.12 -6.78 -0.03
CA VAL A 129 -16.01 -5.66 0.91
C VAL A 129 -15.58 -4.38 0.22
N LEU A 130 -15.94 -3.25 0.80
CA LEU A 130 -15.46 -1.94 0.42
C LEU A 130 -14.42 -1.47 1.41
N ILE A 131 -13.24 -1.09 0.92
CA ILE A 131 -12.15 -0.57 1.77
C ILE A 131 -11.94 0.92 1.55
N ARG A 132 -11.50 1.61 2.60
CA ARG A 132 -11.04 2.99 2.58
C ARG A 132 -9.63 3.11 3.15
N GLY A 133 -8.95 4.18 2.83
CA GLY A 133 -7.68 4.53 3.46
C GLY A 133 -7.87 4.89 4.93
N GLY A 134 -6.83 4.74 5.70
CA GLY A 134 -6.75 5.06 7.11
C GLY A 134 -5.85 4.07 7.82
N ARG A 135 -4.73 4.56 8.36
CA ARG A 135 -3.77 3.74 9.10
C ARG A 135 -4.31 3.44 10.50
N VAL A 136 -4.14 2.20 10.94
CA VAL A 136 -4.33 1.81 12.34
C VAL A 136 -2.99 1.99 13.06
N LYS A 137 -2.91 2.95 13.99
CA LYS A 137 -1.66 3.26 14.72
C LYS A 137 -1.17 2.07 15.54
N ASP A 138 -2.10 1.27 16.04
CA ASP A 138 -1.88 0.14 16.93
C ASP A 138 -1.35 -1.13 16.21
N LEU A 139 -1.66 -1.28 14.92
CA LEU A 139 -1.30 -2.45 14.14
C LEU A 139 -0.22 -2.13 13.09
N PRO A 140 0.91 -2.84 13.12
CA PRO A 140 1.94 -2.65 12.10
C PRO A 140 1.45 -3.14 10.73
N GLY A 141 1.70 -2.35 9.68
CA GLY A 141 1.37 -2.72 8.29
C GLY A 141 -0.08 -2.54 7.88
N VAL A 142 -1.03 -2.27 8.78
CA VAL A 142 -2.45 -2.07 8.47
C VAL A 142 -2.71 -0.60 8.14
N ARG A 143 -3.01 -0.32 6.87
CA ARG A 143 -3.21 1.05 6.35
C ARG A 143 -4.62 1.29 5.83
N TYR A 144 -5.52 0.32 5.95
CA TYR A 144 -6.86 0.34 5.38
C TYR A 144 -7.89 -0.09 6.41
N HIS A 145 -9.12 0.40 6.23
CA HIS A 145 -10.27 -0.01 7.02
C HIS A 145 -11.36 -0.55 6.10
N ILE A 146 -12.09 -1.55 6.57
CA ILE A 146 -13.31 -2.02 5.93
C ILE A 146 -14.46 -1.10 6.34
N ILE A 147 -15.29 -0.72 5.38
CA ILE A 147 -16.49 0.09 5.61
C ILE A 147 -17.62 -0.85 6.01
N ARG A 148 -18.15 -0.64 7.23
CA ARG A 148 -19.26 -1.43 7.76
C ARG A 148 -20.58 -0.94 7.16
N GLY A 149 -21.54 -1.87 7.01
CA GLY A 149 -22.88 -1.55 6.47
C GLY A 149 -22.93 -1.43 4.94
N THR A 150 -21.88 -1.86 4.24
CA THR A 150 -21.80 -1.86 2.76
C THR A 150 -21.46 -3.23 2.24
N LEU A 151 -22.04 -3.61 1.10
CA LEU A 151 -21.85 -4.94 0.50
C LEU A 151 -22.10 -6.05 1.53
N ASP A 152 -21.17 -7.00 1.68
CA ASP A 152 -21.32 -8.13 2.60
C ASP A 152 -20.97 -7.79 4.06
N ALA A 153 -20.40 -6.60 4.32
CA ALA A 153 -20.06 -6.18 5.67
C ALA A 153 -21.27 -5.59 6.40
N GLN A 154 -21.88 -6.36 7.29
CA GLN A 154 -23.01 -5.88 8.11
C GLN A 154 -22.58 -4.74 9.03
N GLY A 155 -23.54 -3.85 9.37
CA GLY A 155 -23.36 -2.84 10.40
C GLY A 155 -23.22 -3.48 11.78
N VAL A 156 -22.70 -2.72 12.75
CA VAL A 156 -22.62 -3.17 14.14
C VAL A 156 -24.01 -3.10 14.77
N ALA A 157 -24.48 -4.23 15.32
CA ALA A 157 -25.76 -4.30 16.01
C ALA A 157 -25.78 -3.43 17.27
N ASN A 158 -26.93 -2.88 17.60
CA ASN A 158 -27.19 -2.10 18.83
C ASN A 158 -26.28 -0.88 19.07
N ARG A 159 -25.62 -0.39 18.02
CA ARG A 159 -24.75 0.77 18.11
C ARG A 159 -25.55 2.07 18.02
N MET A 160 -25.51 2.88 19.09
CA MET A 160 -26.24 4.14 19.17
C MET A 160 -25.36 5.36 18.81
N GLN A 161 -24.12 5.38 19.26
CA GLN A 161 -23.19 6.48 19.01
C GLN A 161 -22.33 6.25 17.76
N SER A 162 -22.06 7.34 17.02
CA SER A 162 -21.24 7.30 15.78
C SER A 162 -21.70 6.25 14.77
N ARG A 163 -23.00 6.09 14.61
CA ARG A 163 -23.62 5.04 13.77
C ARG A 163 -23.09 5.00 12.35
N SER A 164 -22.88 6.15 11.74
CA SER A 164 -22.36 6.25 10.36
C SER A 164 -20.97 5.59 10.18
N LYS A 165 -20.12 5.64 11.21
CA LYS A 165 -18.79 5.02 11.17
C LYS A 165 -18.85 3.49 11.22
N TYR A 166 -19.94 2.93 11.77
CA TYR A 166 -20.12 1.50 12.00
C TYR A 166 -21.28 0.89 11.20
N GLY A 167 -21.87 1.65 10.28
CA GLY A 167 -22.92 1.15 9.40
C GLY A 167 -24.24 0.83 10.12
N ALA A 168 -24.48 1.38 11.32
CA ALA A 168 -25.70 1.14 12.09
C ALA A 168 -26.84 2.05 11.61
N LYS A 169 -28.01 1.47 11.33
CA LYS A 169 -29.21 2.21 10.94
C LYS A 169 -29.82 2.96 12.14
N ARG A 170 -30.51 4.07 11.87
CA ARG A 170 -31.26 4.79 12.91
C ARG A 170 -32.40 3.92 13.40
N PRO A 171 -32.61 3.75 14.74
CA PRO A 171 -33.77 3.05 15.25
C PRO A 171 -35.05 3.78 14.81
N LYS A 172 -36.03 3.01 14.33
CA LYS A 172 -37.36 3.57 14.04
C LYS A 172 -38.00 3.98 15.34
N LYS A 173 -38.51 5.20 15.43
CA LYS A 173 -39.42 5.58 16.52
C LYS A 173 -40.69 4.71 16.34
N LYS A 174 -41.01 3.96 17.37
CA LYS A 174 -42.35 3.37 17.49
C LYS A 174 -43.37 4.48 17.76
#